data_37414ff8a35c9eace10d266b750d8ccb
#
_entry.id   37414ff8a35c9eace10d266b750d8ccb
#
_cell.length_a   1.000
_cell.length_b   1.000
_cell.length_c   1.000
_cell.angle_alpha   90.00
_cell.angle_beta   90.00
_cell.angle_gamma   90.00
#
_symmetry.space_group_name_H-M   'P 1'
#
loop_
_entity.id
_entity.type
_entity.pdbx_description
1 polymer ?
#
loop_
_entity_poly.entity_id
_entity_poly.type
_entity_poly.pdbx_seq_one_letter_code
_entity_poly.pdbx_strand_id
1 'polypeptide(L)'
;MDRRLILRSVALGLAAMAILVALALLWVLIYAFWIAPGHPGGFYQAYAARVSPLCGLIAGLPVLGLAGYFAARMAPARPLAAAILPAIVYILLDLLLLALFMPAALRGWPLLLLSWVTKAAAAAGGGWLAGRRRQS
;
A
#
# COMPACT_ATOMS: atom_id res chain seq x y z
N MET A 1 -14.39 0.22 -19.61
CA MET A 1 -13.15 0.83 -19.04
C MET A 1 -11.99 0.52 -19.98
N ASP A 2 -11.23 1.53 -20.37
CA ASP A 2 -10.17 1.37 -21.37
C ASP A 2 -9.04 0.47 -20.87
N ARG A 3 -8.55 -0.44 -21.73
CA ARG A 3 -7.41 -1.31 -21.45
C ARG A 3 -6.18 -0.52 -20.94
N ARG A 4 -5.96 0.67 -21.50
CA ARG A 4 -4.85 1.55 -21.07
C ARG A 4 -5.00 2.04 -19.63
N LEU A 5 -6.23 2.32 -19.18
CA LEU A 5 -6.50 2.74 -17.80
C LEU A 5 -6.23 1.58 -16.83
N ILE A 6 -6.67 0.38 -17.19
CA ILE A 6 -6.43 -0.83 -16.36
C ILE A 6 -4.92 -1.05 -16.21
N LEU A 7 -4.16 -1.04 -17.31
CA LEU A 7 -2.72 -1.25 -17.29
C LEU A 7 -1.99 -0.19 -16.44
N ARG A 8 -2.37 1.08 -16.55
CA ARG A 8 -1.78 2.16 -15.73
C ARG A 8 -2.14 2.02 -14.26
N SER A 9 -3.36 1.62 -13.95
CA SER A 9 -3.80 1.40 -12.57
C SER A 9 -3.09 0.20 -11.94
N VAL A 10 -2.87 -0.87 -12.70
CA VAL A 10 -2.04 -2.01 -12.27
C VAL A 10 -0.61 -1.56 -12.02
N ALA A 11 -0.03 -0.75 -12.90
CA ALA A 11 1.32 -0.21 -12.72
C ALA A 11 1.42 0.66 -11.46
N LEU A 12 0.42 1.50 -11.18
CA LEU A 12 0.35 2.30 -9.94
C LEU A 12 0.23 1.42 -8.69
N GLY A 13 -0.57 0.37 -8.73
CA GLY A 13 -0.69 -0.59 -7.63
C GLY A 13 0.62 -1.33 -7.36
N LEU A 14 1.30 -1.77 -8.40
CA LEU A 14 2.64 -2.40 -8.33
C LEU A 14 3.68 -1.43 -7.77
N ALA A 15 3.69 -0.19 -8.25
CA ALA A 15 4.59 0.85 -7.77
C ALA A 15 4.34 1.16 -6.28
N ALA A 16 3.08 1.27 -5.87
CA ALA A 16 2.71 1.47 -4.47
C ALA A 16 3.20 0.30 -3.58
N MET A 17 3.04 -0.94 -4.03
CA MET A 17 3.55 -2.12 -3.33
C MET A 17 5.07 -2.06 -3.19
N ALA A 18 5.78 -1.78 -4.28
CA ALA A 18 7.23 -1.68 -4.28
C ALA A 18 7.74 -0.59 -3.32
N ILE A 19 7.09 0.58 -3.32
CA ILE A 19 7.43 1.69 -2.42
C ILE A 19 7.20 1.29 -0.95
N LEU A 20 6.08 0.66 -0.64
CA LEU A 20 5.77 0.26 0.73
C LEU A 20 6.71 -0.84 1.25
N VAL A 21 7.05 -1.81 0.42
CA VAL A 21 8.06 -2.83 0.75
C VAL A 21 9.41 -2.18 0.97
N ALA A 22 9.84 -1.27 0.11
CA ALA A 22 11.10 -0.56 0.24
C ALA A 22 11.15 0.29 1.52
N LEU A 23 10.08 0.98 1.89
CA LEU A 23 9.99 1.75 3.13
C LEU A 23 10.06 0.86 4.37
N ALA A 24 9.40 -0.30 4.35
CA ALA A 24 9.46 -1.27 5.44
C ALA A 24 10.88 -1.83 5.61
N LEU A 25 11.54 -2.21 4.51
CA LEU A 25 12.92 -2.69 4.52
C LEU A 25 13.89 -1.60 5.02
N LEU A 26 13.74 -0.38 4.54
CA LEU A 26 14.55 0.75 4.97
C LEU A 26 14.42 0.99 6.49
N TRP A 27 13.22 0.94 7.02
CA TRP A 27 12.98 1.07 8.45
C TRP A 27 13.67 -0.02 9.26
N VAL A 28 13.55 -1.28 8.84
CA VAL A 28 14.21 -2.42 9.50
C VAL A 28 15.73 -2.27 9.45
N LEU A 29 16.29 -1.80 8.34
CA LEU A 29 17.72 -1.54 8.23
C LEU A 29 18.19 -0.42 9.17
N ILE A 30 17.45 0.68 9.26
CA ILE A 30 17.74 1.76 10.20
C ILE A 30 17.71 1.23 11.65
N TYR A 31 16.71 0.44 11.98
CA TYR A 31 16.60 -0.18 13.29
C TYR A 31 17.79 -1.12 13.59
N ALA A 32 18.16 -1.96 12.62
CA ALA A 32 19.24 -2.93 12.77
C ALA A 32 20.61 -2.29 12.93
N PHE A 33 20.89 -1.20 12.23
CA PHE A 33 22.23 -0.59 12.23
C PHE A 33 22.39 0.55 13.25
N TRP A 34 21.33 1.29 13.56
CA TRP A 34 21.43 2.51 14.34
C TRP A 34 20.73 2.44 15.69
N ILE A 35 19.60 1.76 15.80
CA ILE A 35 18.79 1.74 17.02
C ILE A 35 19.15 0.55 17.90
N ALA A 36 19.24 -0.64 17.35
CA ALA A 36 19.52 -1.88 18.08
C ALA A 36 20.54 -2.76 17.35
N PRO A 37 21.82 -2.32 17.21
CA PRO A 37 22.85 -3.09 16.53
C PRO A 37 23.31 -4.29 17.37
N GLY A 38 23.90 -5.28 16.70
CA GLY A 38 24.61 -6.38 17.37
C GLY A 38 23.73 -7.58 17.76
N HIS A 39 22.48 -7.64 17.32
CA HIS A 39 21.61 -8.80 17.54
C HIS A 39 21.71 -9.84 16.40
N PRO A 40 21.40 -11.13 16.64
CA PRO A 40 21.35 -12.15 15.60
C PRO A 40 20.22 -11.89 14.60
N GLY A 41 20.33 -12.42 13.38
CA GLY A 41 19.37 -12.19 12.29
C GLY A 41 17.93 -12.52 12.65
N GLY A 42 17.69 -13.56 13.46
CA GLY A 42 16.34 -13.93 13.93
C GLY A 42 15.64 -12.84 14.75
N PHE A 43 16.40 -12.02 15.49
CA PHE A 43 15.85 -10.87 16.22
C PHE A 43 15.24 -9.83 15.27
N TYR A 44 15.93 -9.49 14.19
CA TYR A 44 15.45 -8.51 13.20
C TYR A 44 14.29 -9.04 12.38
N GLN A 45 14.27 -10.34 12.08
CA GLN A 45 13.13 -10.98 11.42
C GLN A 45 11.87 -10.93 12.29
N ALA A 46 11.97 -11.22 13.58
CA ALA A 46 10.85 -11.11 14.50
C ALA A 46 10.37 -9.66 14.66
N TYR A 47 11.29 -8.70 14.70
CA TYR A 47 10.96 -7.28 14.71
C TYR A 47 10.26 -6.85 13.44
N ALA A 48 10.77 -7.23 12.27
CA ALA A 48 10.15 -6.94 10.98
C ALA A 48 8.71 -7.48 10.90
N ALA A 49 8.48 -8.70 11.35
CA ALA A 49 7.14 -9.29 11.37
C ALA A 49 6.14 -8.51 12.23
N ARG A 50 6.60 -7.89 13.34
CA ARG A 50 5.76 -7.06 14.20
C ARG A 50 5.50 -5.66 13.65
N VAL A 51 6.49 -5.06 13.00
CA VAL A 51 6.47 -3.66 12.58
C VAL A 51 5.93 -3.48 11.18
N SER A 52 6.10 -4.46 10.30
CA SER A 52 5.62 -4.37 8.91
C SER A 52 4.15 -4.01 8.77
N PRO A 53 3.19 -4.58 9.53
CA PRO A 53 1.80 -4.16 9.47
C PRO A 53 1.58 -2.69 9.85
N LEU A 54 2.30 -2.20 10.86
CA LEU A 54 2.23 -0.79 11.30
C LEU A 54 2.83 0.16 10.27
N CYS A 55 3.99 -0.18 9.71
CA CYS A 55 4.60 0.58 8.62
C CYS A 55 3.67 0.62 7.40
N GLY A 56 3.08 -0.50 7.04
CA GLY A 56 2.11 -0.59 5.96
C GLY A 56 0.84 0.24 6.21
N LEU A 57 0.38 0.32 7.45
CA LEU A 57 -0.77 1.14 7.82
C LEU A 57 -0.45 2.63 7.70
N ILE A 58 0.66 3.07 8.28
CA ILE A 58 1.04 4.50 8.32
C ILE A 58 1.50 4.99 6.94
N ALA A 59 2.43 4.30 6.30
CA ALA A 59 2.96 4.69 4.99
C ALA A 59 1.97 4.41 3.85
N GLY A 60 1.09 3.44 4.02
CA GLY A 60 0.08 3.08 3.04
C GLY A 60 -0.93 4.20 2.77
N LEU A 61 -1.27 5.01 3.76
CA LEU A 61 -2.22 6.11 3.60
C LEU A 61 -1.75 7.14 2.56
N PRO A 62 -0.55 7.77 2.69
CA PRO A 62 -0.10 8.73 1.69
C PRO A 62 0.22 8.07 0.34
N VAL A 63 0.80 6.88 0.31
CA VAL A 63 1.18 6.20 -0.94
C VAL A 63 -0.05 5.82 -1.75
N LEU A 64 -1.04 5.19 -1.14
CA LEU A 64 -2.29 4.83 -1.82
C LEU A 64 -3.15 6.06 -2.13
N GLY A 65 -3.12 7.08 -1.29
CA GLY A 65 -3.77 8.37 -1.56
C GLY A 65 -3.22 9.04 -2.82
N LEU A 66 -1.91 9.07 -2.99
CA LEU A 66 -1.25 9.57 -4.20
C LEU A 66 -1.55 8.70 -5.42
N ALA A 67 -1.48 7.38 -5.28
CA ALA A 67 -1.81 6.45 -6.38
C ALA A 67 -3.25 6.66 -6.85
N GLY A 68 -4.21 6.79 -5.93
CA GLY A 68 -5.60 7.09 -6.23
C GLY A 68 -5.79 8.47 -6.90
N TYR A 69 -5.08 9.48 -6.43
CA TYR A 69 -5.08 10.82 -7.03
C TYR A 69 -4.62 10.79 -8.50
N PHE A 70 -3.50 10.14 -8.77
CA PHE A 70 -2.98 10.04 -10.14
C PHE A 70 -3.89 9.19 -11.04
N ALA A 71 -4.42 8.07 -10.53
CA ALA A 71 -5.35 7.23 -11.28
C ALA A 71 -6.64 8.02 -11.66
N ALA A 72 -7.18 8.78 -10.72
CA ALA A 72 -8.35 9.63 -10.97
C ALA A 72 -8.10 10.71 -12.02
N ARG A 73 -6.90 11.28 -12.04
CA ARG A 73 -6.50 12.26 -13.06
C ARG A 73 -6.45 11.67 -14.47
N MET A 74 -6.17 10.39 -14.59
CA MET A 74 -6.15 9.70 -15.88
C MET A 74 -7.54 9.32 -16.41
N ALA A 75 -8.55 9.28 -15.54
CA ALA A 75 -9.92 8.89 -15.89
C ALA A 75 -10.95 9.93 -15.41
N PRO A 76 -11.03 11.10 -16.06
CA PRO A 76 -11.89 12.20 -15.62
C PRO A 76 -13.39 11.86 -15.59
N ALA A 77 -13.83 10.91 -16.41
CA ALA A 77 -15.24 10.51 -16.47
C ALA A 77 -15.67 9.68 -15.24
N ARG A 78 -14.73 8.97 -14.60
CA ARG A 78 -15.00 8.10 -13.44
C ARG A 78 -13.86 8.16 -12.44
N PRO A 79 -13.61 9.31 -11.80
CA PRO A 79 -12.41 9.52 -10.98
C PRO A 79 -12.36 8.60 -9.76
N LEU A 80 -13.48 8.36 -9.07
CA LEU A 80 -13.53 7.52 -7.89
C LEU A 80 -13.29 6.04 -8.23
N ALA A 81 -13.91 5.55 -9.31
CA ALA A 81 -13.71 4.17 -9.76
C ALA A 81 -12.24 3.93 -10.15
N ALA A 82 -11.63 4.88 -10.86
CA ALA A 82 -10.23 4.79 -11.25
C ALA A 82 -9.29 4.88 -10.03
N ALA A 83 -9.62 5.69 -9.03
CA ALA A 83 -8.83 5.86 -7.81
C ALA A 83 -8.75 4.57 -6.97
N ILE A 84 -9.82 3.78 -6.93
CA ILE A 84 -9.89 2.55 -6.14
C ILE A 84 -9.10 1.41 -6.80
N LEU A 85 -8.93 1.40 -8.11
CA LEU A 85 -8.23 0.33 -8.83
C LEU A 85 -6.81 0.04 -8.32
N PRO A 86 -5.92 1.02 -8.10
CA PRO A 86 -4.59 0.76 -7.55
C PRO A 86 -4.66 0.13 -6.15
N ALA A 87 -5.64 0.52 -5.33
CA ALA A 87 -5.83 -0.07 -4.01
C ALA A 87 -6.28 -1.54 -4.11
N ILE A 88 -7.18 -1.88 -5.03
CA ILE A 88 -7.58 -3.27 -5.28
C ILE A 88 -6.39 -4.11 -5.72
N VAL A 89 -5.59 -3.62 -6.66
CA VAL A 89 -4.38 -4.30 -7.12
C VAL A 89 -3.40 -4.51 -5.97
N TYR A 90 -3.20 -3.48 -5.15
CA TYR A 90 -2.36 -3.57 -3.97
C TYR A 90 -2.85 -4.63 -2.99
N ILE A 91 -4.14 -4.64 -2.65
CA ILE A 91 -4.73 -5.61 -1.71
C ILE A 91 -4.59 -7.04 -2.23
N LEU A 92 -4.83 -7.27 -3.52
CA LEU A 92 -4.67 -8.59 -4.14
C LEU A 92 -3.21 -9.07 -4.10
N LEU A 93 -2.26 -8.18 -4.38
CA LEU A 93 -0.82 -8.48 -4.29
C LEU A 93 -0.40 -8.75 -2.84
N ASP A 94 -0.87 -7.95 -1.90
CA ASP A 94 -0.58 -8.10 -0.47
C ASP A 94 -1.11 -9.45 0.04
N LEU A 95 -2.35 -9.79 -0.30
CA LEU A 95 -2.94 -11.09 0.03
C LEU A 95 -2.15 -12.25 -0.59
N LEU A 96 -1.75 -12.13 -1.86
CA LEU A 96 -0.95 -13.14 -2.54
C LEU A 96 0.42 -13.33 -1.87
N LEU A 97 1.12 -12.25 -1.56
CA LEU A 97 2.42 -12.30 -0.90
C LEU A 97 2.31 -12.89 0.52
N LEU A 98 1.30 -12.51 1.29
CA LEU A 98 1.06 -13.08 2.62
C LEU A 98 0.74 -14.57 2.54
N ALA A 99 -0.10 -15.00 1.61
CA ALA A 99 -0.45 -16.41 1.44
C ALA A 99 0.75 -17.27 1.02
N LEU A 100 1.66 -16.74 0.19
CA LEU A 100 2.82 -17.47 -0.32
C LEU A 100 4.00 -17.49 0.66
N PHE A 101 4.28 -16.36 1.32
CA PHE A 101 5.51 -16.19 2.10
C PHE A 101 5.28 -16.14 3.61
N MET A 102 4.12 -15.69 4.06
CA MET A 102 3.80 -15.49 5.48
C MET A 102 2.36 -15.91 5.81
N PRO A 103 1.98 -17.18 5.60
CA PRO A 103 0.59 -17.62 5.82
C PRO A 103 0.13 -17.45 7.27
N ALA A 104 1.05 -17.46 8.25
CA ALA A 104 0.74 -17.20 9.66
C ALA A 104 0.25 -15.76 9.91
N ALA A 105 0.64 -14.79 9.08
CA ALA A 105 0.18 -13.41 9.17
C ALA A 105 -1.32 -13.25 8.87
N LEU A 106 -1.92 -14.18 8.14
CA LEU A 106 -3.37 -14.21 7.87
C LEU A 106 -4.21 -14.44 9.14
N ARG A 107 -3.62 -14.97 10.20
CA ARG A 107 -4.29 -15.08 11.51
C ARG A 107 -4.60 -13.72 12.14
N GLY A 108 -3.86 -12.69 11.79
CA GLY A 108 -4.10 -11.29 12.16
C GLY A 108 -5.09 -10.57 11.23
N TRP A 109 -6.06 -11.27 10.68
CA TRP A 109 -7.01 -10.74 9.70
C TRP A 109 -7.76 -9.45 10.12
N PRO A 110 -8.10 -9.19 11.40
CA PRO A 110 -8.73 -7.91 11.76
C PRO A 110 -7.84 -6.71 11.48
N LEU A 111 -6.53 -6.81 11.78
CA LEU A 111 -5.57 -5.75 11.50
C LEU A 111 -5.31 -5.61 9.99
N LEU A 112 -5.27 -6.73 9.26
CA LEU A 112 -5.15 -6.72 7.80
C LEU A 112 -6.35 -6.05 7.14
N LEU A 113 -7.57 -6.39 7.57
CA LEU A 113 -8.80 -5.75 7.09
C LEU A 113 -8.78 -4.25 7.35
N LEU A 114 -8.42 -3.82 8.55
CA LEU A 114 -8.28 -2.41 8.89
C LEU A 114 -7.28 -1.72 7.99
N SER A 115 -6.13 -2.34 7.75
CA SER A 115 -5.09 -1.83 6.85
C SER A 115 -5.60 -1.68 5.42
N TRP A 116 -6.30 -2.68 4.89
CA TRP A 116 -6.84 -2.64 3.53
C TRP A 116 -7.96 -1.62 3.36
N VAL A 117 -8.89 -1.55 4.32
CA VAL A 117 -9.98 -0.57 4.32
C VAL A 117 -9.44 0.86 4.39
N THR A 118 -8.47 1.13 5.24
CA THR A 118 -7.86 2.47 5.35
C THR A 118 -7.11 2.87 4.09
N LYS A 119 -6.42 1.93 3.45
CA LYS A 119 -5.73 2.16 2.16
C LYS A 119 -6.73 2.43 1.03
N ALA A 120 -7.81 1.66 0.95
CA ALA A 120 -8.87 1.88 -0.02
C ALA A 120 -9.56 3.25 0.19
N ALA A 121 -9.81 3.62 1.44
CA ALA A 121 -10.35 4.93 1.80
C ALA A 121 -9.38 6.06 1.44
N ALA A 122 -8.08 5.89 1.66
CA ALA A 122 -7.05 6.86 1.26
C ALA A 122 -6.99 7.05 -0.26
N ALA A 123 -7.07 5.96 -1.03
CA ALA A 123 -7.11 6.01 -2.48
C ALA A 123 -8.37 6.73 -2.99
N ALA A 124 -9.53 6.46 -2.41
CA ALA A 124 -10.79 7.14 -2.72
C ALA A 124 -10.71 8.63 -2.37
N GLY A 125 -10.12 8.98 -1.24
CA GLY A 125 -9.86 10.37 -0.83
C GLY A 125 -8.97 11.12 -1.81
N GLY A 126 -7.90 10.47 -2.29
CA GLY A 126 -7.05 10.99 -3.36
C GLY A 126 -7.83 11.26 -4.65
N GLY A 127 -8.69 10.32 -5.03
CA GLY A 127 -9.57 10.47 -6.20
C GLY A 127 -10.56 11.61 -6.06
N TRP A 128 -11.14 11.78 -4.89
CA TRP A 128 -12.05 12.88 -4.60
C TRP A 128 -11.35 14.24 -4.69
N LEU A 129 -10.14 14.36 -4.14
CA LEU A 129 -9.33 15.58 -4.25
C LEU A 129 -8.97 15.89 -5.70
N ALA A 130 -8.65 14.89 -6.51
CA ALA A 130 -8.39 15.09 -7.93
C ALA A 130 -9.62 15.59 -8.69
N GLY A 131 -10.82 15.11 -8.33
CA GLY A 131 -12.09 15.58 -8.88
C GLY A 131 -12.38 17.03 -8.52
N ARG A 132 -12.19 17.42 -7.26
CA ARG A 132 -12.42 18.80 -6.79
C ARG A 132 -11.56 19.85 -7.48
N ARG A 133 -10.27 19.58 -7.65
CA ARG A 133 -9.32 20.52 -8.28
C ARG A 133 -9.62 20.81 -9.76
N ARG A 134 -10.52 20.04 -10.38
CA ARG A 134 -10.95 20.28 -11.76
C ARG A 134 -12.17 21.18 -11.88
N GLN A 135 -12.93 21.33 -10.78
CA GLN A 135 -14.14 22.17 -10.74
C GLN A 135 -13.84 23.60 -10.30
N SER A 136 -12.66 23.85 -9.77
CA SER A 136 -12.13 25.17 -9.41
C SER A 136 -11.22 25.72 -10.51
#